data_0b67ef5db906343a42ca2fd158e1d383
#
_entry.id   0b67ef5db906343a42ca2fd158e1d383
#
_cell.length_a   1.000
_cell.length_b   1.000
_cell.length_c   1.000
_cell.angle_alpha   90.00
_cell.angle_beta   90.00
_cell.angle_gamma   90.00
#
_symmetry.space_group_name_H-M   'P 1'
#
loop_
_entity.id
_entity.type
_entity.pdbx_description
1 polymer ?
#
loop_
_entity_poly.entity_id
_entity_poly.type
_entity_poly.pdbx_seq_one_letter_code
_entity_poly.pdbx_strand_id
1 'polypeptide(L)'
;MSPAAARPWRAALFLTALAVAVRLPFLHAPLDRDEGCYAYASAGMLHGLLPYRDANLQRPPLLFACYLPVAALANGVTERFRLLALVYPVATTLLVWRLGVALGGAGVGVLAGALCAVLSADPSVDGWTLNAEMVMLPFTVAAALAWWRALQSRRRRTAFASGLWLGAAALIKP
;
A
#
# COMPACT_ATOMS: atom_id res chain seq x y z
N MET A 1 10.18 6.50 36.68
CA MET A 1 10.17 7.51 35.56
C MET A 1 9.22 7.01 34.53
N SER A 2 8.04 7.62 34.39
CA SER A 2 7.07 7.28 33.35
C SER A 2 7.66 7.68 31.99
N PRO A 3 7.82 6.77 31.01
CA PRO A 3 8.25 7.17 29.69
C PRO A 3 7.19 8.10 29.14
N ALA A 4 7.59 9.34 28.83
CA ALA A 4 6.72 10.33 28.21
C ALA A 4 5.95 9.64 27.08
N ALA A 5 4.62 9.61 27.18
CA ALA A 5 3.75 8.96 26.21
C ALA A 5 4.08 9.53 24.83
N ALA A 6 4.83 8.76 24.06
CA ALA A 6 5.28 9.17 22.73
C ALA A 6 4.03 9.54 21.93
N ARG A 7 3.88 10.80 21.62
CA ARG A 7 2.71 11.34 20.93
C ARG A 7 2.56 10.59 19.59
N PRO A 8 1.51 9.78 19.41
CA PRO A 8 1.43 8.84 18.27
C PRO A 8 1.51 9.54 16.91
N TRP A 9 1.10 10.81 16.84
CA TRP A 9 1.20 11.60 15.62
C TRP A 9 2.65 11.88 15.17
N ARG A 10 3.61 11.99 16.14
CA ARG A 10 5.03 12.19 15.81
C ARG A 10 5.63 10.95 15.15
N ALA A 11 5.28 9.76 15.64
CA ALA A 11 5.69 8.51 15.02
C ALA A 11 5.06 8.37 13.63
N ALA A 12 3.78 8.67 13.48
CA ALA A 12 3.12 8.64 12.18
C ALA A 12 3.77 9.61 11.18
N LEU A 13 4.03 10.86 11.60
CA LEU A 13 4.68 11.85 10.75
C LEU A 13 6.10 11.43 10.35
N PHE A 14 6.90 10.96 11.30
CA PHE A 14 8.24 10.45 11.04
C PHE A 14 8.22 9.29 10.04
N LEU A 15 7.36 8.29 10.24
CA LEU A 15 7.26 7.12 9.37
C LEU A 15 6.74 7.48 7.98
N THR A 16 5.80 8.42 7.88
CA THR A 16 5.35 8.96 6.60
C THR A 16 6.48 9.67 5.87
N ALA A 17 7.19 10.57 6.56
CA ALA A 17 8.31 11.29 5.98
C ALA A 17 9.43 10.33 5.52
N LEU A 18 9.74 9.31 6.32
CA LEU A 18 10.71 8.28 5.95
C LEU A 18 10.27 7.50 4.70
N ALA A 19 9.03 7.01 4.67
CA ALA A 19 8.50 6.24 3.54
C ALA A 19 8.49 7.05 2.23
N VAL A 20 8.25 8.36 2.31
CA VAL A 20 8.34 9.29 1.18
C VAL A 20 9.80 9.51 0.79
N ALA A 21 10.66 9.88 1.75
CA ALA A 21 12.05 10.28 1.50
C ALA A 21 12.86 9.19 0.79
N VAL A 22 12.70 7.92 1.19
CA VAL A 22 13.43 6.81 0.56
C VAL A 22 13.00 6.51 -0.88
N ARG A 23 11.87 7.09 -1.33
CA ARG A 23 11.34 6.93 -2.68
C ARG A 23 11.55 8.15 -3.57
N LEU A 24 11.94 9.30 -3.02
CA LEU A 24 12.24 10.51 -3.82
C LEU A 24 13.30 10.29 -4.90
N PRO A 25 14.38 9.50 -4.69
CA PRO A 25 15.35 9.23 -5.74
C PRO A 25 14.77 8.58 -7.00
N PHE A 26 13.63 7.88 -6.87
CA PHE A 26 12.97 7.18 -7.98
C PHE A 26 11.86 8.01 -8.65
N LEU A 27 11.68 9.27 -8.26
CA LEU A 27 10.59 10.11 -8.76
C LEU A 27 10.60 10.26 -10.28
N HIS A 28 11.78 10.35 -10.89
CA HIS A 28 11.96 10.50 -12.34
C HIS A 28 12.21 9.16 -13.06
N ALA A 29 12.22 8.04 -12.32
CA ALA A 29 12.40 6.73 -12.93
C ALA A 29 11.21 6.41 -13.85
N PRO A 30 11.44 5.87 -15.06
CA PRO A 30 10.37 5.46 -15.96
C PRO A 30 9.47 4.43 -15.28
N LEU A 31 8.23 4.30 -15.74
CA LEU A 31 7.36 3.24 -15.28
C LEU A 31 7.94 1.89 -15.72
N ASP A 32 7.92 0.92 -14.81
CA ASP A 32 8.23 -0.46 -15.14
C ASP A 32 7.15 -1.03 -16.09
N ARG A 33 7.47 -2.15 -16.73
CA ARG A 33 6.58 -2.82 -17.68
C ARG A 33 5.20 -3.11 -17.07
N ASP A 34 5.18 -3.66 -15.86
CA ASP A 34 3.92 -4.02 -15.18
C ASP A 34 3.15 -2.76 -14.77
N GLU A 35 3.82 -1.76 -14.19
CA GLU A 35 3.21 -0.47 -13.86
C GLU A 35 2.61 0.21 -15.08
N GLY A 36 3.36 0.27 -16.18
CA GLY A 36 2.91 0.88 -17.44
C GLY A 36 1.68 0.17 -18.00
N CYS A 37 1.68 -1.17 -17.95
CA CYS A 37 0.53 -1.97 -18.39
C CYS A 37 -0.72 -1.70 -17.55
N TYR A 38 -0.58 -1.68 -16.20
CA TYR A 38 -1.72 -1.43 -15.30
C TYR A 38 -2.21 0.01 -15.40
N ALA A 39 -1.31 0.99 -15.51
CA ALA A 39 -1.66 2.39 -15.69
C ALA A 39 -2.39 2.63 -17.01
N TYR A 40 -1.90 2.03 -18.13
CA TYR A 40 -2.53 2.11 -19.44
C TYR A 40 -3.94 1.50 -19.43
N ALA A 41 -4.08 0.28 -18.88
CA ALA A 41 -5.36 -0.38 -18.81
C ALA A 41 -6.37 0.42 -17.97
N SER A 42 -5.93 0.94 -16.83
CA SER A 42 -6.78 1.74 -15.92
C SER A 42 -7.15 3.10 -16.55
N ALA A 43 -6.23 3.76 -17.24
CA ALA A 43 -6.53 4.98 -18.00
C ALA A 43 -7.51 4.71 -19.13
N GLY A 44 -7.34 3.59 -19.86
CA GLY A 44 -8.24 3.16 -20.93
C GLY A 44 -9.68 2.94 -20.44
N MET A 45 -9.86 2.45 -19.20
CA MET A 45 -11.19 2.30 -18.60
C MET A 45 -11.95 3.64 -18.50
N LEU A 46 -11.25 4.75 -18.30
CA LEU A 46 -11.86 6.10 -18.31
C LEU A 46 -12.38 6.51 -19.69
N HIS A 47 -11.89 5.85 -20.74
CA HIS A 47 -12.28 6.08 -22.13
C HIS A 47 -13.14 4.94 -22.71
N GLY A 48 -13.72 4.11 -21.83
CA GLY A 48 -14.66 3.05 -22.21
C GLY A 48 -14.01 1.70 -22.58
N LEU A 49 -12.70 1.54 -22.39
CA LEU A 49 -12.04 0.25 -22.54
C LEU A 49 -12.58 -0.73 -21.49
N LEU A 50 -13.01 -1.91 -21.91
CA LEU A 50 -13.48 -2.96 -21.01
C LEU A 50 -12.32 -3.91 -20.68
N PRO A 51 -11.94 -4.05 -19.41
CA PRO A 51 -10.96 -5.03 -18.98
C PRO A 51 -11.30 -6.43 -19.46
N TYR A 52 -10.30 -7.22 -19.83
CA TYR A 52 -10.40 -8.61 -20.31
C TYR A 52 -11.04 -8.80 -21.70
N ARG A 53 -11.78 -7.81 -22.21
CA ARG A 53 -12.32 -7.83 -23.57
C ARG A 53 -11.39 -7.10 -24.55
N ASP A 54 -11.04 -5.86 -24.19
CA ASP A 54 -10.31 -4.94 -25.07
C ASP A 54 -8.81 -4.88 -24.75
N ALA A 55 -8.43 -5.46 -23.59
CA ALA A 55 -7.04 -5.62 -23.17
C ALA A 55 -6.83 -7.01 -22.57
N ASN A 56 -5.74 -7.68 -22.96
CA ASN A 56 -5.35 -8.97 -22.40
C ASN A 56 -4.75 -8.78 -21.01
N LEU A 57 -5.61 -8.71 -20.01
CA LEU A 57 -5.24 -8.48 -18.62
C LEU A 57 -5.23 -9.83 -17.85
N GLN A 58 -4.11 -10.11 -17.18
CA GLN A 58 -3.92 -11.35 -16.42
C GLN A 58 -4.10 -11.17 -14.90
N ARG A 59 -4.45 -9.95 -14.46
CA ARG A 59 -4.60 -9.63 -13.03
C ARG A 59 -6.06 -9.45 -12.66
N PRO A 60 -6.44 -9.73 -11.40
CA PRO A 60 -7.81 -9.52 -10.93
C PRO A 60 -8.26 -8.05 -11.00
N PRO A 61 -9.58 -7.79 -11.03
CA PRO A 61 -10.13 -6.48 -11.37
C PRO A 61 -9.85 -5.37 -10.35
N LEU A 62 -9.67 -5.70 -9.07
CA LEU A 62 -9.47 -4.69 -8.05
C LEU A 62 -8.11 -3.98 -8.20
N LEU A 63 -7.12 -4.63 -8.79
CA LEU A 63 -5.85 -3.97 -9.11
C LEU A 63 -6.08 -2.74 -9.99
N PHE A 64 -6.84 -2.90 -11.08
CA PHE A 64 -7.11 -1.81 -12.02
C PHE A 64 -7.97 -0.71 -11.38
N ALA A 65 -8.93 -1.09 -10.52
CA ALA A 65 -9.71 -0.13 -9.76
C ALA A 65 -8.84 0.70 -8.79
N CYS A 66 -7.82 0.09 -8.18
CA CYS A 66 -6.85 0.79 -7.34
C CYS A 66 -5.93 1.72 -8.14
N TYR A 67 -5.58 1.35 -9.38
CA TYR A 67 -4.79 2.18 -10.28
C TYR A 67 -5.58 3.35 -10.89
N LEU A 68 -6.89 3.20 -11.05
CA LEU A 68 -7.74 4.17 -11.72
C LEU A 68 -7.56 5.63 -11.22
N PRO A 69 -7.63 5.91 -9.89
CA PRO A 69 -7.45 7.28 -9.40
C PRO A 69 -6.02 7.78 -9.64
N VAL A 70 -5.01 6.91 -9.53
CA VAL A 70 -3.62 7.27 -9.78
C VAL A 70 -3.42 7.63 -11.26
N ALA A 71 -3.90 6.79 -12.18
CA ALA A 71 -3.80 7.02 -13.62
C ALA A 71 -4.56 8.28 -14.05
N ALA A 72 -5.79 8.47 -13.54
CA ALA A 72 -6.62 9.63 -13.85
C ALA A 72 -5.96 10.95 -13.43
N LEU A 73 -5.45 11.03 -12.20
CA LEU A 73 -4.85 12.24 -11.65
C LEU A 73 -3.43 12.50 -12.17
N ALA A 74 -2.69 11.45 -12.51
CA ALA A 74 -1.38 11.59 -13.12
C ALA A 74 -1.42 12.19 -14.52
N ASN A 75 -2.50 11.93 -15.27
CA ASN A 75 -2.72 12.45 -16.62
C ASN A 75 -1.50 12.27 -17.55
N GLY A 76 -0.92 11.05 -17.54
CA GLY A 76 0.24 10.70 -18.36
C GLY A 76 1.60 11.24 -17.89
N VAL A 77 1.66 11.95 -16.76
CA VAL A 77 2.90 12.50 -16.21
C VAL A 77 3.50 11.53 -15.19
N THR A 78 4.69 11.00 -15.48
CA THR A 78 5.36 9.97 -14.65
C THR A 78 5.60 10.43 -13.21
N GLU A 79 6.09 11.64 -13.00
CA GLU A 79 6.35 12.17 -11.67
C GLU A 79 5.07 12.30 -10.84
N ARG A 80 3.97 12.70 -11.46
CA ARG A 80 2.66 12.75 -10.79
C ARG A 80 2.18 11.35 -10.42
N PHE A 81 2.36 10.38 -11.33
CA PHE A 81 2.04 8.99 -11.05
C PHE A 81 2.84 8.49 -9.84
N ARG A 82 4.17 8.72 -9.81
CA ARG A 82 5.05 8.34 -8.70
C ARG A 82 4.62 8.97 -7.37
N LEU A 83 4.28 10.27 -7.36
CA LEU A 83 3.83 10.96 -6.15
C LEU A 83 2.49 10.40 -5.64
N LEU A 84 1.53 10.16 -6.53
CA LEU A 84 0.22 9.61 -6.17
C LEU A 84 0.34 8.15 -5.68
N ALA A 85 1.24 7.37 -6.29
CA ALA A 85 1.52 6.00 -5.91
C ALA A 85 2.06 5.86 -4.48
N LEU A 86 2.68 6.91 -3.90
CA LEU A 86 3.18 6.92 -2.53
C LEU A 86 2.10 6.61 -1.48
N VAL A 87 0.82 6.75 -1.80
CA VAL A 87 -0.26 6.41 -0.88
C VAL A 87 -0.19 4.96 -0.41
N TYR A 88 0.22 4.02 -1.27
CA TYR A 88 0.29 2.60 -0.94
C TYR A 88 1.43 2.26 0.03
N PRO A 89 2.70 2.61 -0.23
CA PRO A 89 3.79 2.33 0.72
C PRO A 89 3.64 3.12 2.03
N VAL A 90 3.10 4.34 2.01
CA VAL A 90 2.80 5.08 3.24
C VAL A 90 1.72 4.36 4.04
N ALA A 91 0.61 3.95 3.41
CA ALA A 91 -0.44 3.20 4.09
C ALA A 91 0.09 1.88 4.67
N THR A 92 0.89 1.13 3.91
CA THR A 92 1.53 -0.11 4.38
C THR A 92 2.40 0.15 5.61
N THR A 93 3.29 1.15 5.53
CA THR A 93 4.19 1.52 6.64
C THR A 93 3.41 1.87 7.91
N LEU A 94 2.35 2.67 7.79
CA LEU A 94 1.52 3.06 8.93
C LEU A 94 0.71 1.89 9.48
N LEU A 95 0.25 0.97 8.65
CA LEU A 95 -0.45 -0.24 9.07
C LEU A 95 0.50 -1.23 9.77
N VAL A 96 1.72 -1.41 9.25
CA VAL A 96 2.78 -2.21 9.89
C VAL A 96 3.16 -1.62 11.24
N TRP A 97 3.33 -0.29 11.32
CA TRP A 97 3.52 0.38 12.59
C TRP A 97 2.40 0.07 13.59
N ARG A 98 1.14 0.21 13.17
CA ARG A 98 -0.03 -0.06 14.04
C ARG A 98 -0.10 -1.51 14.48
N LEU A 99 0.23 -2.43 13.60
CA LEU A 99 0.31 -3.86 13.92
C LEU A 99 1.44 -4.12 14.91
N GLY A 100 2.63 -3.57 14.69
CA GLY A 100 3.77 -3.69 15.59
C GLY A 100 3.49 -3.11 16.98
N VAL A 101 2.79 -1.96 17.06
CA VAL A 101 2.32 -1.40 18.34
C VAL A 101 1.37 -2.36 19.04
N ALA A 102 0.45 -2.99 18.30
CA ALA A 102 -0.52 -3.92 18.86
C ALA A 102 0.11 -5.24 19.35
N LEU A 103 1.23 -5.64 18.77
CA LEU A 103 1.95 -6.89 19.11
C LEU A 103 2.99 -6.71 20.21
N GLY A 104 3.74 -5.60 20.20
CA GLY A 104 4.92 -5.42 21.06
C GLY A 104 5.12 -4.01 21.62
N GLY A 105 4.10 -3.14 21.50
CA GLY A 105 4.16 -1.78 22.05
C GLY A 105 4.83 -0.76 21.12
N ALA A 106 4.95 0.48 21.62
CA ALA A 106 5.31 1.64 20.79
C ALA A 106 6.68 1.51 20.10
N GLY A 107 7.70 1.00 20.81
CA GLY A 107 9.07 0.84 20.25
C GLY A 107 9.11 -0.18 19.13
N VAL A 108 8.47 -1.35 19.33
CA VAL A 108 8.36 -2.40 18.28
C VAL A 108 7.62 -1.86 17.07
N GLY A 109 6.54 -1.11 17.28
CA GLY A 109 5.79 -0.51 16.19
C GLY A 109 6.63 0.45 15.35
N VAL A 110 7.33 1.39 15.97
CA VAL A 110 8.18 2.36 15.26
C VAL A 110 9.29 1.65 14.48
N LEU A 111 9.96 0.68 15.12
CA LEU A 111 11.01 -0.10 14.45
C LEU A 111 10.47 -0.88 13.24
N ALA A 112 9.34 -1.59 13.42
CA ALA A 112 8.71 -2.34 12.34
C ALA A 112 8.28 -1.43 11.18
N GLY A 113 7.67 -0.27 11.48
CA GLY A 113 7.31 0.71 10.46
C GLY A 113 8.52 1.28 9.73
N ALA A 114 9.59 1.62 10.45
CA ALA A 114 10.82 2.15 9.85
C ALA A 114 11.50 1.11 8.95
N LEU A 115 11.63 -0.13 9.41
CA LEU A 115 12.16 -1.24 8.59
C LEU A 115 11.28 -1.48 7.36
N CYS A 116 9.97 -1.48 7.52
CA CYS A 116 9.04 -1.59 6.37
C CYS A 116 9.27 -0.47 5.36
N ALA A 117 9.36 0.79 5.80
CA ALA A 117 9.57 1.93 4.92
C ALA A 117 10.86 1.80 4.09
N VAL A 118 11.98 1.39 4.72
CA VAL A 118 13.29 1.29 4.07
C VAL A 118 13.37 0.04 3.19
N LEU A 119 13.09 -1.14 3.75
CA LEU A 119 13.26 -2.40 3.05
C LEU A 119 12.28 -2.58 1.88
N SER A 120 11.05 -2.02 2.00
CA SER A 120 10.08 -2.05 0.91
C SER A 120 10.39 -1.06 -0.23
N ALA A 121 11.43 -0.25 -0.11
CA ALA A 121 11.89 0.63 -1.20
C ALA A 121 13.11 0.06 -1.95
N ASP A 122 13.61 -1.10 -1.53
CA ASP A 122 14.81 -1.71 -2.09
C ASP A 122 14.59 -2.07 -3.57
N PRO A 123 15.48 -1.65 -4.48
CA PRO A 123 15.41 -2.01 -5.90
C PRO A 123 15.47 -3.51 -6.18
N SER A 124 16.09 -4.30 -5.31
CA SER A 124 16.22 -5.76 -5.49
C SER A 124 14.88 -6.50 -5.42
N VAL A 125 13.86 -5.86 -4.81
CA VAL A 125 12.49 -6.38 -4.70
C VAL A 125 11.48 -5.55 -5.48
N ASP A 126 11.95 -4.69 -6.39
CA ASP A 126 11.12 -3.75 -7.18
C ASP A 126 10.18 -2.88 -6.31
N GLY A 127 10.53 -2.69 -5.04
CA GLY A 127 9.69 -2.05 -4.05
C GLY A 127 9.54 -0.53 -4.20
N TRP A 128 10.28 0.07 -5.14
CA TRP A 128 10.14 1.47 -5.55
C TRP A 128 9.05 1.66 -6.61
N THR A 129 8.62 0.57 -7.27
CA THR A 129 7.54 0.57 -8.27
C THR A 129 6.18 0.37 -7.61
N LEU A 130 5.10 0.76 -8.30
CA LEU A 130 3.74 0.42 -7.89
C LEU A 130 3.33 -0.91 -8.56
N ASN A 131 4.02 -2.00 -8.25
CA ASN A 131 3.64 -3.33 -8.71
C ASN A 131 2.38 -3.84 -7.96
N ALA A 132 1.82 -4.97 -8.40
CA ALA A 132 0.60 -5.52 -7.82
C ALA A 132 0.77 -5.87 -6.33
N GLU A 133 1.96 -6.29 -5.91
CA GLU A 133 2.34 -6.58 -4.54
C GLU A 133 2.24 -5.34 -3.66
N MET A 134 2.79 -4.22 -4.13
CA MET A 134 2.74 -2.95 -3.39
C MET A 134 1.32 -2.44 -3.21
N VAL A 135 0.45 -2.64 -4.20
CA VAL A 135 -0.97 -2.32 -4.09
C VAL A 135 -1.68 -3.28 -3.11
N MET A 136 -1.33 -4.56 -3.10
CA MET A 136 -1.94 -5.58 -2.23
C MET A 136 -1.54 -5.43 -0.76
N LEU A 137 -0.30 -5.03 -0.47
CA LEU A 137 0.27 -5.01 0.90
C LEU A 137 -0.60 -4.27 1.94
N PRO A 138 -1.10 -3.04 1.71
CA PRO A 138 -1.92 -2.36 2.72
C PRO A 138 -3.18 -3.15 3.06
N PHE A 139 -3.80 -3.84 2.11
CA PHE A 139 -4.99 -4.68 2.36
C PHE A 139 -4.62 -5.91 3.20
N THR A 140 -3.50 -6.55 2.89
CA THR A 140 -3.02 -7.73 3.64
C THR A 140 -2.68 -7.36 5.08
N VAL A 141 -1.96 -6.25 5.30
CA VAL A 141 -1.60 -5.80 6.65
C VAL A 141 -2.84 -5.31 7.42
N ALA A 142 -3.79 -4.66 6.75
CA ALA A 142 -5.07 -4.29 7.35
C ALA A 142 -5.87 -5.53 7.79
N ALA A 143 -5.87 -6.59 6.99
CA ALA A 143 -6.48 -7.87 7.35
C ALA A 143 -5.84 -8.47 8.60
N ALA A 144 -4.50 -8.50 8.66
CA ALA A 144 -3.76 -9.01 9.82
C ALA A 144 -4.05 -8.19 11.09
N LEU A 145 -4.06 -6.86 10.99
CA LEU A 145 -4.39 -5.98 12.10
C LEU A 145 -5.83 -6.15 12.57
N ALA A 146 -6.78 -6.27 11.64
CA ALA A 146 -8.18 -6.52 11.96
C ALA A 146 -8.37 -7.89 12.64
N TRP A 147 -7.67 -8.92 12.13
CA TRP A 147 -7.68 -10.27 12.73
C TRP A 147 -7.14 -10.24 14.16
N TRP A 148 -5.97 -9.63 14.36
CA TRP A 148 -5.41 -9.48 15.72
C TRP A 148 -6.39 -8.81 16.68
N ARG A 149 -7.03 -7.71 16.25
CA ARG A 149 -8.05 -7.03 17.04
C ARG A 149 -9.29 -7.89 17.30
N ALA A 150 -9.67 -8.74 16.34
CA ALA A 150 -10.78 -9.66 16.51
C ALA A 150 -10.51 -10.70 17.60
N LEU A 151 -9.29 -11.24 17.64
CA LEU A 151 -8.86 -12.18 18.67
C LEU A 151 -8.92 -11.53 20.07
N GLN A 152 -8.50 -10.27 20.20
CA GLN A 152 -8.50 -9.56 21.48
C GLN A 152 -9.91 -9.15 21.93
N SER A 153 -10.72 -8.65 21.02
CA SER A 153 -12.05 -8.11 21.35
C SER A 153 -13.19 -9.13 21.26
N ARG A 154 -12.95 -10.29 20.65
CA ARG A 154 -13.94 -11.33 20.31
C ARG A 154 -15.15 -10.79 19.51
N ARG A 155 -14.99 -9.66 18.81
CA ARG A 155 -16.07 -9.02 18.04
C ARG A 155 -16.14 -9.62 16.64
N ARG A 156 -17.28 -10.23 16.29
CA ARG A 156 -17.54 -10.81 14.95
C ARG A 156 -17.36 -9.81 13.81
N ARG A 157 -17.75 -8.53 14.02
CA ARG A 157 -17.56 -7.47 13.01
C ARG A 157 -16.10 -7.25 12.63
N THR A 158 -15.20 -7.32 13.60
CA THR A 158 -13.75 -7.14 13.33
C THR A 158 -13.18 -8.35 12.58
N ALA A 159 -13.64 -9.57 12.91
CA ALA A 159 -13.28 -10.78 12.17
C ALA A 159 -13.80 -10.72 10.72
N PHE A 160 -15.04 -10.27 10.52
CA PHE A 160 -15.60 -10.07 9.19
C PHE A 160 -14.81 -9.03 8.38
N ALA A 161 -14.44 -7.91 9.00
CA ALA A 161 -13.59 -6.89 8.36
C ALA A 161 -12.22 -7.45 7.93
N SER A 162 -11.62 -8.35 8.71
CA SER A 162 -10.40 -9.04 8.31
C SER A 162 -10.60 -9.86 7.04
N GLY A 163 -11.70 -10.61 6.95
CA GLY A 163 -12.05 -11.38 5.75
C GLY A 163 -12.28 -10.49 4.52
N LEU A 164 -12.93 -9.33 4.69
CA LEU A 164 -13.12 -8.36 3.59
C LEU A 164 -11.78 -7.82 3.07
N TRP A 165 -10.86 -7.44 3.97
CA TRP A 165 -9.54 -6.96 3.58
C TRP A 165 -8.71 -8.05 2.87
N LEU A 166 -8.79 -9.29 3.36
CA LEU A 166 -8.10 -10.42 2.73
C LEU A 166 -8.69 -10.73 1.36
N GLY A 167 -10.03 -10.70 1.23
CA GLY A 167 -10.71 -10.85 -0.06
C GLY A 167 -10.32 -9.76 -1.05
N ALA A 168 -10.21 -8.49 -0.58
CA ALA A 168 -9.71 -7.41 -1.40
C ALA A 168 -8.26 -7.65 -1.85
N ALA A 169 -7.37 -8.11 -0.96
CA ALA A 169 -6.01 -8.46 -1.32
C ALA A 169 -5.96 -9.55 -2.41
N ALA A 170 -6.76 -10.60 -2.29
CA ALA A 170 -6.86 -11.67 -3.30
C ALA A 170 -7.42 -11.18 -4.65
N LEU A 171 -8.28 -10.16 -4.66
CA LEU A 171 -8.78 -9.50 -5.88
C LEU A 171 -7.78 -8.52 -6.51
N ILE A 172 -6.63 -8.31 -5.89
CA ILE A 172 -5.50 -7.56 -6.45
C ILE A 172 -4.47 -8.54 -7.02
N LYS A 173 -4.06 -9.51 -6.20
CA LYS A 173 -3.13 -10.58 -6.59
C LYS A 173 -3.44 -11.82 -5.75
N PRO A 174 -3.87 -12.95 -6.37
CA PRO A 174 -4.10 -14.22 -5.68
C PRO A 174 -2.80 -14.92 -5.32
#